data_1ae5dd56412017c973acc159a3fe6443
#
_entry.id   1ae5dd56412017c973acc159a3fe6443
#
_cell.length_a   1.000
_cell.length_b   1.000
_cell.length_c   1.000
_cell.angle_alpha   90.00
_cell.angle_beta   90.00
_cell.angle_gamma   90.00
#
_symmetry.space_group_name_H-M   'P 1'
#
loop_
_entity.id
_entity.type
_entity.pdbx_description
1 polymer ?
#
loop_
_entity_poly.entity_id
_entity_poly.type
_entity_poly.pdbx_seq_one_letter_code
_entity_poly.pdbx_strand_id
1 'polypeptide(L)'
;MKIVLLGYMASGKSSVGRRLSEKMDIPLLDLDDYISEKENLSIPEIFQQKGEVYFRKIEHKYVKEVLSTNNNFILALGGGTPCYADNMTFINSTDARSIYLEGSTKTMIDRLIRKKTKRPLVASLSDEQIPEFVAKHLFEVLQH
;
A
#
# COMPACT_ATOMS: atom_id res chain seq x y z
N MET A 1 5.18 9.93 6.20
CA MET A 1 5.23 8.46 6.21
C MET A 1 4.51 7.90 5.01
N LYS A 2 5.18 7.08 4.26
CA LYS A 2 4.59 6.41 3.09
C LYS A 2 4.60 4.91 3.34
N ILE A 3 3.43 4.28 3.19
CA ILE A 3 3.27 2.84 3.35
C ILE A 3 2.77 2.29 2.03
N VAL A 4 3.42 1.25 1.52
CA VAL A 4 3.02 0.58 0.28
C VAL A 4 2.49 -0.81 0.62
N LEU A 5 1.26 -1.09 0.27
CA LEU A 5 0.63 -2.39 0.49
C LEU A 5 0.70 -3.23 -0.77
N LEU A 6 1.23 -4.43 -0.63
CA LEU A 6 1.42 -5.41 -1.69
C LEU A 6 0.60 -6.65 -1.38
N GLY A 7 0.18 -7.36 -2.39
CA GLY A 7 -0.52 -8.64 -2.22
C GLY A 7 -1.41 -8.94 -3.42
N TYR A 8 -1.80 -10.19 -3.53
CA TYR A 8 -2.69 -10.63 -4.62
C TYR A 8 -4.11 -10.12 -4.42
N MET A 9 -4.92 -10.21 -5.45
CA MET A 9 -6.37 -9.98 -5.35
C MET A 9 -6.92 -10.85 -4.22
N ALA A 10 -7.88 -10.32 -3.48
CA ALA A 10 -8.49 -10.99 -2.32
C ALA A 10 -7.54 -11.19 -1.12
N SER A 11 -6.37 -10.56 -1.10
CA SER A 11 -5.48 -10.58 0.07
C SER A 11 -5.95 -9.67 1.20
N GLY A 12 -6.94 -8.83 0.95
CA GLY A 12 -7.46 -7.88 1.93
C GLY A 12 -6.78 -6.51 1.91
N LYS A 13 -6.03 -6.17 0.87
CA LYS A 13 -5.34 -4.86 0.77
C LYS A 13 -6.26 -3.68 0.99
N SER A 14 -7.41 -3.65 0.33
CA SER A 14 -8.37 -2.53 0.46
C SER A 14 -8.93 -2.42 1.87
N SER A 15 -9.24 -3.54 2.50
CA SER A 15 -9.78 -3.59 3.86
C SER A 15 -8.72 -3.15 4.87
N VAL A 16 -7.51 -3.70 4.76
CA VAL A 16 -6.39 -3.34 5.63
C VAL A 16 -6.00 -1.88 5.44
N GLY A 17 -5.91 -1.44 4.18
CA GLY A 17 -5.58 -0.06 3.86
C GLY A 17 -6.55 0.94 4.48
N ARG A 18 -7.85 0.67 4.40
CA ARG A 18 -8.86 1.54 5.03
C ARG A 18 -8.71 1.58 6.54
N ARG A 19 -8.47 0.45 7.19
CA ARG A 19 -8.29 0.42 8.64
C ARG A 19 -7.05 1.16 9.08
N LEU A 20 -5.94 0.98 8.37
CA LEU A 20 -4.71 1.71 8.64
C LEU A 20 -4.90 3.22 8.42
N SER A 21 -5.56 3.59 7.34
CA SER A 21 -5.86 4.98 7.03
C SER A 21 -6.67 5.65 8.14
N GLU A 22 -7.70 4.99 8.62
CA GLU A 22 -8.53 5.50 9.71
C GLU A 22 -7.75 5.63 11.01
N LYS A 23 -6.96 4.62 11.36
CA LYS A 23 -6.20 4.61 12.62
C LYS A 23 -5.06 5.61 12.64
N MET A 24 -4.42 5.82 11.52
CA MET A 24 -3.24 6.67 11.42
C MET A 24 -3.55 8.08 10.93
N ASP A 25 -4.79 8.30 10.51
CA ASP A 25 -5.26 9.56 9.96
C ASP A 25 -4.40 10.02 8.77
N ILE A 26 -4.10 9.10 7.86
CA ILE A 26 -3.44 9.39 6.60
C ILE A 26 -4.26 8.83 5.44
N PRO A 27 -4.26 9.48 4.26
CA PRO A 27 -5.09 9.04 3.15
C PRO A 27 -4.66 7.70 2.58
N LEU A 28 -5.64 6.93 2.10
CA LEU A 28 -5.42 5.72 1.33
C LEU A 28 -5.56 6.05 -0.15
N LEU A 29 -4.57 5.65 -0.93
CA LEU A 29 -4.59 5.73 -2.38
C LEU A 29 -4.56 4.31 -2.94
N ASP A 30 -5.49 3.99 -3.82
CA ASP A 30 -5.46 2.77 -4.62
C ASP A 30 -4.81 3.11 -5.97
N LEU A 31 -3.75 2.41 -6.34
CA LEU A 31 -3.02 2.73 -7.56
C LEU A 31 -3.88 2.54 -8.82
N ASP A 32 -4.69 1.49 -8.86
CA ASP A 32 -5.57 1.25 -10.02
C ASP A 32 -6.60 2.36 -10.16
N ASP A 33 -7.17 2.82 -9.07
CA ASP A 33 -8.10 3.96 -9.08
C ASP A 33 -7.40 5.24 -9.53
N TYR A 34 -6.19 5.47 -9.05
CA TYR A 34 -5.39 6.61 -9.45
C TYR A 34 -5.10 6.61 -10.95
N ILE A 35 -4.70 5.46 -11.49
CA ILE A 35 -4.44 5.30 -12.92
C ILE A 35 -5.72 5.54 -13.74
N SER A 36 -6.82 4.92 -13.31
CA SER A 36 -8.11 5.05 -13.99
C SER A 36 -8.57 6.50 -14.04
N GLU A 37 -8.42 7.23 -12.96
CA GLU A 37 -8.78 8.64 -12.90
C GLU A 37 -7.90 9.50 -13.82
N LYS A 38 -6.59 9.26 -13.81
CA LYS A 38 -5.64 10.02 -14.64
C LYS A 38 -5.81 9.74 -16.12
N GLU A 39 -6.11 8.50 -16.49
CA GLU A 39 -6.26 8.09 -17.90
C GLU A 39 -7.70 8.26 -18.41
N ASN A 40 -8.64 8.53 -17.53
CA ASN A 40 -10.06 8.66 -17.88
C ASN A 40 -10.65 7.39 -18.50
N LEU A 41 -10.12 6.24 -18.12
CA LEU A 41 -10.52 4.91 -18.60
C LEU A 41 -10.46 3.93 -17.43
N SER A 42 -11.36 2.94 -17.41
CA SER A 42 -11.21 1.85 -16.46
C SER A 42 -9.98 1.00 -16.79
N ILE A 43 -9.49 0.24 -15.83
CA ILE A 43 -8.34 -0.64 -16.09
C ILE A 43 -8.64 -1.64 -17.22
N PRO A 44 -9.79 -2.34 -17.26
CA PRO A 44 -10.10 -3.19 -18.40
C PRO A 44 -10.13 -2.44 -19.73
N GLU A 45 -10.62 -1.21 -19.76
CA GLU A 45 -10.66 -0.40 -20.98
C GLU A 45 -9.24 -0.03 -21.45
N ILE A 46 -8.32 0.24 -20.53
CA ILE A 46 -6.92 0.52 -20.87
C ILE A 46 -6.30 -0.70 -21.53
N PHE A 47 -6.49 -1.90 -20.94
CA PHE A 47 -5.99 -3.14 -21.53
C PHE A 47 -6.58 -3.40 -22.92
N GLN A 48 -7.88 -3.19 -23.08
CA GLN A 48 -8.56 -3.44 -24.33
C GLN A 48 -8.15 -2.47 -25.44
N GLN A 49 -8.06 -1.19 -25.12
CA GLN A 49 -7.81 -0.14 -26.12
C GLN A 49 -6.33 0.10 -26.38
N LYS A 50 -5.47 -0.04 -25.37
CA LYS A 50 -4.07 0.34 -25.45
C LYS A 50 -3.09 -0.80 -25.19
N GLY A 51 -3.56 -1.90 -24.62
CA GLY A 51 -2.79 -3.11 -24.41
C GLY A 51 -1.97 -3.13 -23.11
N GLU A 52 -1.45 -4.31 -22.81
CA GLU A 52 -0.72 -4.56 -21.56
C GLU A 52 0.59 -3.77 -21.48
N VAL A 53 1.35 -3.70 -22.57
CA VAL A 53 2.64 -2.99 -22.58
C VAL A 53 2.44 -1.52 -22.19
N TYR A 54 1.42 -0.88 -22.78
CA TYR A 54 1.08 0.50 -22.43
C TYR A 54 0.70 0.61 -20.95
N PHE A 55 -0.15 -0.28 -20.46
CA PHE A 55 -0.58 -0.26 -19.06
C PHE A 55 0.62 -0.37 -18.11
N ARG A 56 1.55 -1.29 -18.37
CA ARG A 56 2.72 -1.46 -17.50
C ARG A 56 3.62 -0.22 -17.51
N LYS A 57 3.72 0.46 -18.63
CA LYS A 57 4.46 1.72 -18.72
C LYS A 57 3.85 2.82 -17.87
N ILE A 58 2.54 3.02 -17.97
CA ILE A 58 1.87 4.07 -17.19
C ILE A 58 1.79 3.71 -15.71
N GLU A 59 1.63 2.43 -15.40
CA GLU A 59 1.67 1.96 -14.01
C GLU A 59 2.98 2.37 -13.35
N HIS A 60 4.11 2.10 -14.00
CA HIS A 60 5.43 2.51 -13.51
C HIS A 60 5.55 4.02 -13.36
N LYS A 61 5.08 4.76 -14.35
CA LYS A 61 5.08 6.24 -14.32
C LYS A 61 4.31 6.75 -13.10
N TYR A 62 3.13 6.21 -12.84
CA TYR A 62 2.28 6.68 -11.74
C TYR A 62 2.78 6.23 -10.38
N VAL A 63 3.40 5.07 -10.27
CA VAL A 63 4.11 4.67 -9.04
C VAL A 63 5.17 5.72 -8.69
N LYS A 64 6.00 6.11 -9.65
CA LYS A 64 7.02 7.14 -9.45
C LYS A 64 6.41 8.48 -9.06
N GLU A 65 5.36 8.88 -9.76
CA GLU A 65 4.69 10.15 -9.49
C GLU A 65 4.15 10.21 -8.06
N VAL A 66 3.43 9.18 -7.63
CA VAL A 66 2.84 9.13 -6.29
C VAL A 66 3.93 9.10 -5.21
N LEU A 67 4.95 8.28 -5.37
CA LEU A 67 6.01 8.14 -4.38
C LEU A 67 6.98 9.32 -4.34
N SER A 68 6.94 10.19 -5.34
CA SER A 68 7.77 11.39 -5.37
C SER A 68 7.15 12.58 -4.64
N THR A 69 5.91 12.47 -4.18
CA THR A 69 5.29 13.52 -3.39
C THR A 69 5.81 13.47 -1.95
N ASN A 70 5.69 14.59 -1.24
CA ASN A 70 6.10 14.69 0.17
C ASN A 70 4.96 14.40 1.15
N ASN A 71 3.85 13.90 0.67
CA ASN A 71 2.66 13.64 1.48
C ASN A 71 2.78 12.33 2.24
N ASN A 72 2.07 12.23 3.35
CA ASN A 72 1.87 10.97 4.08
C ASN A 72 0.70 10.24 3.44
N PHE A 73 0.87 8.96 3.13
CA PHE A 73 -0.21 8.17 2.52
C PHE A 73 0.06 6.67 2.62
N ILE A 74 -0.99 5.90 2.38
CA ILE A 74 -0.93 4.46 2.17
C ILE A 74 -1.24 4.23 0.69
N LEU A 75 -0.36 3.56 -0.03
CA LEU A 75 -0.56 3.22 -1.44
C LEU A 75 -0.80 1.73 -1.58
N ALA A 76 -1.99 1.35 -2.02
CA ALA A 76 -2.32 -0.04 -2.34
C ALA A 76 -1.99 -0.30 -3.81
N LEU A 77 -1.09 -1.25 -4.07
CA LEU A 77 -0.68 -1.60 -5.43
C LEU A 77 -1.64 -2.64 -6.02
N GLY A 78 -1.74 -2.66 -7.36
CA GLY A 78 -2.39 -3.74 -8.07
C GLY A 78 -1.64 -5.06 -7.87
N GLY A 79 -2.32 -6.20 -8.06
CA GLY A 79 -1.72 -7.51 -7.81
C GLY A 79 -0.48 -7.80 -8.64
N GLY A 80 -0.41 -7.28 -9.88
CA GLY A 80 0.73 -7.46 -10.77
C GLY A 80 1.79 -6.38 -10.71
N THR A 81 1.52 -5.25 -10.05
CA THR A 81 2.43 -4.09 -10.03
C THR A 81 3.86 -4.45 -9.63
N PRO A 82 4.09 -5.25 -8.58
CA PRO A 82 5.46 -5.55 -8.15
C PRO A 82 6.29 -6.33 -9.17
N CYS A 83 5.64 -7.03 -10.10
CA CYS A 83 6.30 -7.95 -11.02
C CYS A 83 6.80 -7.30 -12.31
N TYR A 84 6.47 -6.04 -12.56
CA TYR A 84 6.71 -5.40 -13.85
C TYR A 84 7.50 -4.10 -13.72
N ALA A 85 8.24 -3.79 -14.79
CA ALA A 85 8.91 -2.50 -15.00
C ALA A 85 9.77 -2.01 -13.84
N ASP A 86 10.39 -2.93 -13.10
CA ASP A 86 11.26 -2.63 -11.96
C ASP A 86 10.58 -1.78 -10.88
N ASN A 87 9.27 -1.89 -10.73
CA ASN A 87 8.51 -1.14 -9.74
C ASN A 87 9.04 -1.36 -8.32
N MET A 88 9.35 -2.62 -7.96
CA MET A 88 9.86 -2.90 -6.62
C MET A 88 11.24 -2.32 -6.39
N THR A 89 12.10 -2.31 -7.41
CA THR A 89 13.41 -1.67 -7.32
C THR A 89 13.25 -0.18 -7.02
N PHE A 90 12.34 0.49 -7.70
CA PHE A 90 12.07 1.90 -7.44
C PHE A 90 11.48 2.10 -6.05
N ILE A 91 10.47 1.34 -5.67
CA ILE A 91 9.82 1.44 -4.36
C ILE A 91 10.85 1.25 -3.24
N ASN A 92 11.72 0.25 -3.36
CA ASN A 92 12.74 -0.04 -2.36
C ASN A 92 13.84 1.03 -2.32
N SER A 93 13.97 1.85 -3.35
CA SER A 93 14.91 2.98 -3.35
C SER A 93 14.38 4.20 -2.61
N THR A 94 13.09 4.22 -2.30
CA THR A 94 12.45 5.30 -1.56
C THR A 94 12.45 5.01 -0.06
N ASP A 95 12.00 5.98 0.74
CA ASP A 95 11.83 5.81 2.18
C ASP A 95 10.48 5.15 2.55
N ALA A 96 9.70 4.74 1.57
CA ALA A 96 8.42 4.09 1.80
C ALA A 96 8.59 2.71 2.46
N ARG A 97 7.66 2.36 3.35
CA ARG A 97 7.61 1.05 3.99
C ARG A 97 6.70 0.13 3.20
N SER A 98 7.24 -0.97 2.73
CA SER A 98 6.48 -1.95 1.95
C SER A 98 5.99 -3.07 2.86
N ILE A 99 4.71 -3.41 2.75
CA ILE A 99 4.08 -4.48 3.52
C ILE A 99 3.39 -5.43 2.54
N TYR A 100 3.81 -6.70 2.57
CA TYR A 100 3.18 -7.75 1.77
C TYR A 100 2.08 -8.42 2.58
N LEU A 101 0.88 -8.48 2.01
CA LEU A 101 -0.29 -9.08 2.67
C LEU A 101 -0.65 -10.42 2.04
N GLU A 102 -0.71 -11.45 2.87
CA GLU A 102 -1.31 -12.72 2.53
C GLU A 102 -2.73 -12.78 3.09
N GLY A 103 -3.59 -13.63 2.53
CA GLY A 103 -4.99 -13.68 2.93
C GLY A 103 -5.21 -13.90 4.43
N SER A 104 -4.36 -14.71 5.07
CA SER A 104 -4.44 -15.01 6.50
C SER A 104 -3.93 -13.89 7.40
N THR A 105 -3.14 -12.96 6.90
CA THR A 105 -2.53 -11.91 7.70
C THR A 105 -3.49 -10.79 8.08
N LYS A 106 -4.62 -10.71 7.39
CA LYS A 106 -5.66 -9.74 7.70
C LYS A 106 -6.08 -9.78 9.17
N THR A 107 -6.27 -10.98 9.70
CA THR A 107 -6.67 -11.16 11.10
C THR A 107 -5.61 -10.63 12.06
N MET A 108 -4.34 -10.86 11.75
CA MET A 108 -3.23 -10.38 12.58
C MET A 108 -3.12 -8.86 12.59
N ILE A 109 -3.31 -8.25 11.42
CA ILE A 109 -3.29 -6.79 11.28
C ILE A 109 -4.45 -6.18 12.08
N ASP A 110 -5.64 -6.74 11.95
CA ASP A 110 -6.81 -6.30 12.72
C ASP A 110 -6.54 -6.34 14.22
N ARG A 111 -5.87 -7.40 14.72
CA ARG A 111 -5.52 -7.52 16.13
C ARG A 111 -4.53 -6.45 16.56
N LEU A 112 -3.51 -6.18 15.78
CA LEU A 112 -2.50 -5.17 16.09
C LEU A 112 -3.12 -3.78 16.18
N ILE A 113 -3.98 -3.43 15.22
CA ILE A 113 -4.67 -2.15 15.22
C ILE A 113 -5.61 -2.02 16.42
N ARG A 114 -6.40 -3.05 16.73
CA ARG A 114 -7.34 -3.03 17.85
C ARG A 114 -6.65 -2.95 19.20
N LYS A 115 -5.46 -3.53 19.34
CA LYS A 115 -4.73 -3.53 20.59
C LYS A 115 -3.83 -2.31 20.80
N LYS A 116 -3.84 -1.38 19.85
CA LYS A 116 -3.05 -0.16 19.92
C LYS A 116 -3.21 0.57 21.25
N THR A 117 -4.44 0.79 21.69
CA THR A 117 -4.73 1.52 22.91
C THR A 117 -4.50 0.71 24.18
N LYS A 118 -4.39 -0.61 24.07
CA LYS A 118 -4.21 -1.52 25.21
C LYS A 118 -2.75 -1.85 25.48
N ARG A 119 -1.84 -1.49 24.60
CA ARG A 119 -0.41 -1.77 24.75
C ARG A 119 0.33 -0.51 25.16
N PRO A 120 0.97 -0.50 26.34
CA PRO A 120 1.67 0.70 26.82
C PRO A 120 2.71 1.23 25.83
N LEU A 121 3.43 0.34 25.12
CA LEU A 121 4.42 0.74 24.14
C LEU A 121 3.82 1.54 22.97
N VAL A 122 2.62 1.14 22.51
CA VAL A 122 1.95 1.81 21.39
C VAL A 122 1.24 3.07 21.88
N ALA A 123 0.66 3.01 23.07
CA ALA A 123 -0.03 4.16 23.65
C ALA A 123 0.92 5.33 23.94
N SER A 124 2.19 5.05 24.20
CA SER A 124 3.20 6.09 24.46
C SER A 124 3.81 6.67 23.18
N LEU A 125 3.54 6.08 22.01
CA LEU A 125 4.05 6.58 20.75
C LEU A 125 3.24 7.78 20.26
N SER A 126 3.94 8.76 19.67
CA SER A 126 3.29 9.86 18.98
C SER A 126 2.58 9.32 17.72
N ASP A 127 1.63 10.10 17.20
CA ASP A 127 0.93 9.72 15.98
C ASP A 127 1.88 9.53 14.80
N GLU A 128 3.01 10.22 14.79
CA GLU A 128 4.03 10.06 13.76
C GLU A 128 4.80 8.73 13.88
N GLN A 129 4.94 8.20 15.08
CA GLN A 129 5.66 6.96 15.35
C GLN A 129 4.81 5.71 15.13
N ILE A 130 3.49 5.83 15.23
CA ILE A 130 2.57 4.70 15.11
C ILE A 130 2.63 4.01 13.75
N PRO A 131 2.63 4.73 12.62
CA PRO A 131 2.72 4.08 11.31
C PRO A 131 3.95 3.20 11.17
N GLU A 132 5.10 3.70 11.61
CA GLU A 132 6.34 2.94 11.55
C GLU A 132 6.32 1.73 12.48
N PHE A 133 5.81 1.90 13.68
CA PHE A 133 5.67 0.80 14.65
C PHE A 133 4.77 -0.31 14.10
N VAL A 134 3.60 0.05 13.54
CA VAL A 134 2.68 -0.94 12.97
C VAL A 134 3.30 -1.63 11.77
N ALA A 135 3.92 -0.88 10.87
CA ALA A 135 4.58 -1.45 9.69
C ALA A 135 5.67 -2.43 10.08
N LYS A 136 6.49 -2.08 11.06
CA LYS A 136 7.55 -2.94 11.57
C LYS A 136 7.00 -4.24 12.17
N HIS A 137 5.96 -4.14 12.99
CA HIS A 137 5.35 -5.32 13.62
C HIS A 137 4.66 -6.23 12.62
N LEU A 138 3.98 -5.67 11.63
CA LEU A 138 3.37 -6.43 10.56
C LEU A 138 4.43 -7.18 9.75
N PHE A 139 5.54 -6.53 9.45
CA PHE A 139 6.64 -7.14 8.72
C PHE A 139 7.24 -8.31 9.49
N GLU A 140 7.47 -8.16 10.80
CA GLU A 140 7.97 -9.23 11.65
C GLU A 140 7.01 -10.43 11.70
N VAL A 141 5.71 -10.16 11.77
CA VAL A 141 4.68 -11.20 11.78
C VAL A 141 4.63 -11.95 10.46
N LEU A 142 4.79 -11.24 9.33
CA LEU A 142 4.74 -11.81 8.00
C LEU A 142 5.93 -12.72 7.68
N GLN A 143 7.05 -12.56 8.38
CA GLN A 143 8.24 -13.40 8.19
C GLN A 143 8.17 -14.72 8.97
N HIS A 144 7.24 -14.85 9.87
CA HIS A 144 7.03 -16.04 10.70
C HIS A 144 5.68 -16.67 10.42
#